data_61f892ea0acdcb8769ca5faf33b3ad17
#
_entry.id   61f892ea0acdcb8769ca5faf33b3ad17
#
_cell.length_a   1.000
_cell.length_b   1.000
_cell.length_c   1.000
_cell.angle_alpha   90.00
_cell.angle_beta   90.00
_cell.angle_gamma   90.00
#
_symmetry.space_group_name_H-M   'P 1'
#
loop_
_entity.id
_entity.type
_entity.pdbx_description
1 polymer ?
#
loop_
_entity_poly.entity_id
_entity_poly.type
_entity_poly.pdbx_seq_one_letter_code
_entity_poly.pdbx_strand_id
1 'polypeptide(L)'
;MMMYKATKTILVKDATIEALWDAHSDVANWPKWQEHIEWVKVFGEVKAGTSFEMKPKGGKEVKLAILNFDKPYLFKDVSHLPLADMEVATYMEEVPDGVSVKLEIKMTGLLTFLWKNVVAKKIIAGHEAQYKAMVSYIKAK
;
A
#
# COMPACT_ATOMS: atom_id res chain seq x y z
N MET A 1 2.26 10.32 -23.33
CA MET A 1 2.69 9.81 -22.03
C MET A 1 1.89 8.56 -21.69
N MET A 2 2.57 7.50 -21.28
CA MET A 2 1.89 6.26 -20.90
C MET A 2 1.32 6.39 -19.48
N MET A 3 0.14 5.85 -19.29
CA MET A 3 -0.52 5.82 -17.97
C MET A 3 -1.23 4.48 -17.81
N TYR A 4 -1.14 3.93 -16.62
CA TYR A 4 -1.83 2.70 -16.25
C TYR A 4 -2.63 2.94 -14.98
N LYS A 5 -3.87 2.47 -14.96
CA LYS A 5 -4.72 2.52 -13.77
C LYS A 5 -5.34 1.15 -13.53
N ALA A 6 -5.43 0.77 -12.27
CA ALA A 6 -6.12 -0.46 -11.86
C ALA A 6 -6.74 -0.25 -10.48
N THR A 7 -7.86 -0.90 -10.24
CA THR A 7 -8.53 -0.86 -8.94
C THR A 7 -8.98 -2.26 -8.53
N LYS A 8 -9.04 -2.49 -7.23
CA LYS A 8 -9.62 -3.70 -6.67
C LYS A 8 -10.21 -3.39 -5.30
N THR A 9 -11.45 -3.80 -5.09
CA THR A 9 -12.13 -3.62 -3.82
C THR A 9 -12.36 -4.97 -3.15
N ILE A 10 -12.09 -5.05 -1.86
CA ILE A 10 -12.37 -6.23 -1.04
C ILE A 10 -13.20 -5.83 0.16
N LEU A 11 -13.86 -6.82 0.77
CA LEU A 11 -14.59 -6.65 2.02
C LEU A 11 -13.83 -7.35 3.13
N VAL A 12 -13.52 -6.62 4.21
CA VAL A 12 -12.86 -7.16 5.40
C VAL A 12 -13.88 -7.21 6.52
N LYS A 13 -14.16 -8.41 7.03
CA LYS A 13 -15.21 -8.63 8.05
C LYS A 13 -14.67 -8.75 9.47
N ASP A 14 -13.41 -9.11 9.63
CA ASP A 14 -12.85 -9.53 10.91
C ASP A 14 -12.01 -8.48 11.62
N ALA A 15 -12.13 -7.21 11.24
CA ALA A 15 -11.40 -6.13 11.88
C ALA A 15 -12.17 -4.81 11.74
N THR A 16 -11.93 -3.89 12.67
CA THR A 16 -12.50 -2.55 12.61
C THR A 16 -11.72 -1.68 11.63
N ILE A 17 -12.36 -0.60 11.17
CA ILE A 17 -11.67 0.35 10.28
C ILE A 17 -10.47 0.99 11.00
N GLU A 18 -10.59 1.27 12.30
CA GLU A 18 -9.49 1.83 13.09
C GLU A 18 -8.31 0.88 13.17
N ALA A 19 -8.56 -0.41 13.42
CA ALA A 19 -7.50 -1.42 13.49
C ALA A 19 -6.79 -1.59 12.14
N LEU A 20 -7.57 -1.62 11.06
CA LEU A 20 -7.01 -1.71 9.71
C LEU A 20 -6.18 -0.47 9.36
N TRP A 21 -6.69 0.71 9.70
CA TRP A 21 -5.96 1.95 9.48
C TRP A 21 -4.66 1.98 10.26
N ASP A 22 -4.72 1.63 11.55
CA ASP A 22 -3.53 1.65 12.42
C ASP A 22 -2.44 0.71 11.88
N ALA A 23 -2.81 -0.47 11.42
CA ALA A 23 -1.85 -1.41 10.83
C ALA A 23 -1.30 -0.89 9.51
N HIS A 24 -2.16 -0.35 8.65
CA HIS A 24 -1.74 0.17 7.35
C HIS A 24 -0.85 1.41 7.48
N SER A 25 -1.16 2.30 8.40
CA SER A 25 -0.40 3.55 8.60
C SER A 25 0.87 3.36 9.42
N ASP A 26 1.04 2.22 10.08
CA ASP A 26 2.25 1.88 10.82
C ASP A 26 3.31 1.35 9.87
N VAL A 27 3.80 2.24 9.03
CA VAL A 27 4.68 1.91 7.90
C VAL A 27 5.94 1.18 8.33
N ALA A 28 6.53 1.57 9.46
CA ALA A 28 7.76 0.96 9.96
C ALA A 28 7.60 -0.54 10.26
N ASN A 29 6.39 -0.98 10.53
CA ASN A 29 6.11 -2.39 10.87
C ASN A 29 5.52 -3.20 9.70
N TRP A 30 5.46 -2.63 8.50
CA TRP A 30 4.98 -3.37 7.33
C TRP A 30 5.66 -4.72 7.12
N PRO A 31 6.98 -4.89 7.35
CA PRO A 31 7.60 -6.20 7.18
C PRO A 31 7.02 -7.31 8.07
N LYS A 32 6.35 -6.94 9.15
CA LYS A 32 5.77 -7.92 10.09
C LYS A 32 4.56 -8.65 9.53
N TRP A 33 3.89 -8.08 8.53
CA TRP A 33 2.73 -8.71 7.88
C TRP A 33 2.83 -8.74 6.35
N GLN A 34 3.86 -8.12 5.78
CA GLN A 34 4.15 -8.18 4.34
C GLN A 34 5.48 -8.92 4.15
N GLU A 35 5.40 -10.23 3.91
CA GLU A 35 6.59 -11.09 3.83
C GLU A 35 7.58 -10.69 2.75
N HIS A 36 7.11 -10.08 1.66
CA HIS A 36 7.97 -9.67 0.55
C HIS A 36 8.82 -8.45 0.86
N ILE A 37 8.60 -7.78 2.00
CA ILE A 37 9.37 -6.61 2.40
C ILE A 37 10.45 -7.01 3.40
N GLU A 38 11.71 -6.71 3.06
CA GLU A 38 12.84 -7.01 3.93
C GLU A 38 12.94 -5.98 5.07
N TRP A 39 12.87 -4.68 4.73
CA TRP A 39 12.88 -3.61 5.72
C TRP A 39 12.22 -2.35 5.20
N VAL A 40 11.80 -1.50 6.14
CA VAL A 40 11.27 -0.16 5.88
C VAL A 40 11.99 0.83 6.77
N LYS A 41 12.32 2.00 6.24
CA LYS A 41 12.95 3.09 6.98
C LYS A 41 12.14 4.36 6.77
N VAL A 42 11.60 4.92 7.86
CA VAL A 42 10.74 6.11 7.82
C VAL A 42 11.53 7.32 8.29
N PHE A 43 11.44 8.42 7.54
CA PHE A 43 12.17 9.65 7.83
C PHE A 43 11.24 10.69 8.47
N GLY A 44 10.83 10.44 9.71
CA GLY A 44 10.00 11.33 10.48
C GLY A 44 8.67 10.75 10.89
N GLU A 45 7.76 11.61 11.35
CA GLU A 45 6.41 11.22 11.72
C GLU A 45 5.61 10.84 10.47
N VAL A 46 4.82 9.78 10.57
CA VAL A 46 3.99 9.30 9.44
C VAL A 46 2.82 10.26 9.23
N LYS A 47 2.89 11.01 8.14
CA LYS A 47 1.88 12.01 7.74
C LYS A 47 2.08 12.38 6.28
N ALA A 48 1.19 13.17 5.70
CA ALA A 48 1.37 13.68 4.34
C ALA A 48 2.69 14.45 4.24
N GLY A 49 3.45 14.18 3.21
CA GLY A 49 4.76 14.79 2.97
C GLY A 49 5.94 14.01 3.50
N THR A 50 5.72 13.02 4.36
CA THR A 50 6.81 12.21 4.91
C THR A 50 7.35 11.23 3.87
N SER A 51 8.68 11.14 3.79
CA SER A 51 9.36 10.19 2.91
C SER A 51 9.74 8.93 3.68
N PHE A 52 9.77 7.80 2.99
CA PHE A 52 10.29 6.56 3.54
C PHE A 52 10.94 5.73 2.44
N GLU A 53 11.73 4.77 2.85
CA GLU A 53 12.38 3.84 1.93
C GLU A 53 11.97 2.42 2.30
N MET A 54 11.86 1.58 1.29
CA MET A 54 11.46 0.20 1.45
C MET A 54 12.36 -0.68 0.59
N LYS A 55 12.78 -1.83 1.13
CA LYS A 55 13.53 -2.80 0.33
C LYS A 55 12.72 -4.10 0.25
N PRO A 56 12.27 -4.48 -0.94
CA PRO A 56 11.68 -5.79 -1.13
C PRO A 56 12.75 -6.87 -1.10
N LYS A 57 12.37 -8.08 -0.68
CA LYS A 57 13.31 -9.22 -0.70
C LYS A 57 13.74 -9.51 -2.13
N GLY A 58 15.05 -9.59 -2.34
CA GLY A 58 15.61 -9.83 -3.66
C GLY A 58 15.56 -8.65 -4.62
N GLY A 59 15.09 -7.49 -4.18
CA GLY A 59 15.01 -6.29 -5.00
C GLY A 59 15.87 -5.16 -4.49
N LYS A 60 15.82 -4.04 -5.19
CA LYS A 60 16.52 -2.82 -4.80
C LYS A 60 15.64 -1.94 -3.92
N GLU A 61 16.29 -1.04 -3.18
CA GLU A 61 15.60 -0.05 -2.37
C GLU A 61 14.70 0.84 -3.23
N VAL A 62 13.50 1.12 -2.72
CA VAL A 62 12.53 2.01 -3.37
C VAL A 62 12.29 3.18 -2.46
N LYS A 63 12.31 4.38 -3.03
CA LYS A 63 11.97 5.62 -2.30
C LYS A 63 10.50 5.92 -2.50
N LEU A 64 9.83 6.23 -1.40
CA LEU A 64 8.41 6.53 -1.39
C LEU A 64 8.15 7.83 -0.65
N ALA A 65 6.99 8.43 -0.92
CA ALA A 65 6.50 9.59 -0.17
C ALA A 65 5.00 9.44 0.07
N ILE A 66 4.56 9.86 1.24
CA ILE A 66 3.13 9.84 1.58
C ILE A 66 2.50 11.09 1.00
N LEU A 67 1.49 10.93 0.16
CA LEU A 67 0.78 12.02 -0.49
C LEU A 67 -0.48 12.43 0.28
N ASN A 68 -1.26 11.46 0.72
CA ASN A 68 -2.49 11.70 1.49
C ASN A 68 -2.50 10.84 2.74
N PHE A 69 -2.94 11.43 3.84
CA PHE A 69 -3.02 10.77 5.13
C PHE A 69 -4.28 11.27 5.84
N ASP A 70 -5.42 10.75 5.41
CA ASP A 70 -6.74 11.16 5.90
C ASP A 70 -7.36 10.03 6.71
N LYS A 71 -7.00 9.96 7.97
CA LYS A 71 -7.44 8.90 8.89
C LYS A 71 -8.96 8.92 9.08
N PRO A 72 -9.64 7.77 9.03
CA PRO A 72 -9.17 6.45 8.65
C PRO A 72 -9.54 6.05 7.21
N TYR A 73 -9.72 7.02 6.31
CA TYR A 73 -10.38 6.83 5.02
C TYR A 73 -9.44 6.74 3.82
N LEU A 74 -8.33 7.45 3.82
CA LEU A 74 -7.45 7.49 2.66
C LEU A 74 -5.98 7.55 3.05
N PHE A 75 -5.23 6.57 2.58
CA PHE A 75 -3.78 6.54 2.63
C PHE A 75 -3.26 6.41 1.21
N LYS A 76 -2.47 7.38 0.76
CA LYS A 76 -1.92 7.38 -0.60
C LYS A 76 -0.43 7.64 -0.55
N ASP A 77 0.35 6.81 -1.23
CA ASP A 77 1.77 7.04 -1.38
C ASP A 77 2.19 6.97 -2.84
N VAL A 78 3.38 7.45 -3.13
CA VAL A 78 4.00 7.33 -4.44
C VAL A 78 5.35 6.63 -4.30
N SER A 79 5.58 5.63 -5.16
CA SER A 79 6.86 4.94 -5.29
C SER A 79 7.58 5.49 -6.51
N HIS A 80 8.85 5.88 -6.33
CA HIS A 80 9.68 6.36 -7.43
C HIS A 80 10.50 5.20 -8.00
N LEU A 81 10.01 4.66 -9.11
CA LEU A 81 10.66 3.58 -9.85
C LEU A 81 11.49 4.18 -11.00
N PRO A 82 12.49 3.44 -11.53
CA PRO A 82 13.24 3.94 -12.69
C PRO A 82 12.32 4.31 -13.85
N LEU A 83 12.32 5.59 -14.20
CA LEU A 83 11.54 6.18 -15.30
C LEU A 83 10.02 5.94 -15.20
N ALA A 84 9.52 5.78 -13.97
CA ALA A 84 8.07 5.66 -13.71
C ALA A 84 7.76 6.01 -12.27
N ASP A 85 6.57 6.58 -12.03
CA ASP A 85 6.04 6.81 -10.70
C ASP A 85 4.79 5.97 -10.53
N MET A 86 4.66 5.33 -9.36
CA MET A 86 3.50 4.53 -9.03
C MET A 86 2.81 5.10 -7.79
N GLU A 87 1.59 5.63 -7.97
CA GLU A 87 0.75 6.06 -6.86
C GLU A 87 -0.13 4.90 -6.43
N VAL A 88 -0.12 4.62 -5.14
CA VAL A 88 -0.96 3.58 -4.54
C VAL A 88 -1.87 4.24 -3.52
N ALA A 89 -3.16 4.20 -3.74
CA ALA A 89 -4.17 4.75 -2.84
C ALA A 89 -4.99 3.63 -2.23
N THR A 90 -5.18 3.69 -0.93
CA THR A 90 -6.05 2.76 -0.20
C THR A 90 -7.19 3.57 0.42
N TYR A 91 -8.41 3.25 0.00
CA TYR A 91 -9.63 3.87 0.50
C TYR A 91 -10.35 2.88 1.41
N MET A 92 -10.61 3.29 2.64
CA MET A 92 -11.33 2.45 3.60
C MET A 92 -12.66 3.10 3.93
N GLU A 93 -13.72 2.30 3.97
CA GLU A 93 -15.07 2.76 4.29
C GLU A 93 -15.81 1.71 5.08
N GLU A 94 -16.48 2.13 6.15
CA GLU A 94 -17.36 1.24 6.90
C GLU A 94 -18.61 0.99 6.08
N VAL A 95 -18.98 -0.27 5.95
CA VAL A 95 -20.20 -0.71 5.26
C VAL A 95 -20.95 -1.68 6.17
N PRO A 96 -22.24 -1.98 5.92
CA PRO A 96 -23.01 -2.84 6.83
C PRO A 96 -22.37 -4.19 7.16
N ASP A 97 -21.65 -4.78 6.21
CA ASP A 97 -21.07 -6.11 6.37
C ASP A 97 -19.60 -6.09 6.80
N GLY A 98 -19.00 -4.93 7.04
CA GLY A 98 -17.59 -4.85 7.43
C GLY A 98 -16.92 -3.57 6.97
N VAL A 99 -15.70 -3.68 6.48
CA VAL A 99 -14.94 -2.56 5.95
C VAL A 99 -14.62 -2.82 4.49
N SER A 100 -15.04 -1.90 3.63
CA SER A 100 -14.68 -1.92 2.21
C SER A 100 -13.29 -1.32 2.06
N VAL A 101 -12.38 -2.05 1.44
CA VAL A 101 -11.00 -1.58 1.19
C VAL A 101 -10.75 -1.58 -0.30
N LYS A 102 -10.67 -0.38 -0.86
CA LYS A 102 -10.43 -0.19 -2.29
C LYS A 102 -8.97 0.20 -2.51
N LEU A 103 -8.29 -0.60 -3.30
CA LEU A 103 -6.93 -0.32 -3.75
C LEU A 103 -7.00 0.29 -5.15
N GLU A 104 -6.31 1.41 -5.34
CA GLU A 104 -6.21 2.07 -6.63
C GLU A 104 -4.75 2.34 -6.96
N ILE A 105 -4.29 1.87 -8.11
CA ILE A 105 -2.93 2.10 -8.58
C ILE A 105 -2.97 2.96 -9.82
N LYS A 106 -2.14 4.01 -9.84
CA LYS A 106 -1.93 4.86 -10.99
C LYS A 106 -0.43 4.91 -11.27
N MET A 107 -0.05 4.56 -12.48
CA MET A 107 1.36 4.56 -12.87
C MET A 107 1.56 5.44 -14.11
N THR A 108 2.59 6.28 -14.08
CA THR A 108 2.93 7.20 -15.17
C THR A 108 4.44 7.15 -15.43
N GLY A 109 4.84 7.51 -16.64
CA GLY A 109 6.26 7.58 -17.01
C GLY A 109 6.61 6.69 -18.18
N LEU A 110 7.86 6.80 -18.65
CA LEU A 110 8.33 6.11 -19.86
C LEU A 110 8.34 4.59 -19.73
N LEU A 111 8.65 4.05 -18.54
CA LEU A 111 8.68 2.61 -18.33
C LEU A 111 7.42 2.05 -17.68
N THR A 112 6.31 2.74 -17.79
CA THR A 112 5.02 2.25 -17.26
C THR A 112 4.68 0.86 -17.80
N PHE A 113 4.91 0.60 -19.09
CA PHE A 113 4.61 -0.70 -19.71
C PHE A 113 5.39 -1.85 -19.08
N LEU A 114 6.58 -1.58 -18.56
CA LEU A 114 7.41 -2.58 -17.87
C LEU A 114 6.93 -2.77 -16.43
N TRP A 115 6.85 -1.68 -15.67
CA TRP A 115 6.56 -1.75 -14.24
C TRP A 115 5.13 -2.18 -13.93
N LYS A 116 4.15 -1.89 -14.80
CA LYS A 116 2.79 -2.38 -14.59
C LYS A 116 2.74 -3.90 -14.54
N ASN A 117 3.54 -4.59 -15.35
CA ASN A 117 3.59 -6.05 -15.39
C ASN A 117 4.44 -6.62 -14.26
N VAL A 118 5.52 -5.94 -13.88
CA VAL A 118 6.46 -6.44 -12.86
C VAL A 118 5.94 -6.16 -11.45
N VAL A 119 5.30 -5.00 -11.23
CA VAL A 119 4.93 -4.54 -9.89
C VAL A 119 3.42 -4.37 -9.72
N ALA A 120 2.78 -3.50 -10.52
CA ALA A 120 1.38 -3.11 -10.29
C ALA A 120 0.41 -4.28 -10.32
N LYS A 121 0.52 -5.17 -11.30
CA LYS A 121 -0.37 -6.33 -11.41
C LYS A 121 -0.22 -7.29 -10.23
N LYS A 122 0.99 -7.42 -9.68
CA LYS A 122 1.22 -8.26 -8.50
C LYS A 122 0.58 -7.67 -7.25
N ILE A 123 0.64 -6.35 -7.09
CA ILE A 123 0.01 -5.66 -5.96
C ILE A 123 -1.51 -5.85 -6.03
N ILE A 124 -2.12 -5.65 -7.20
CA ILE A 124 -3.54 -5.85 -7.41
C ILE A 124 -3.93 -7.30 -7.10
N ALA A 125 -3.20 -8.26 -7.65
CA ALA A 125 -3.50 -9.68 -7.45
C ALA A 125 -3.35 -10.10 -5.99
N GLY A 126 -2.42 -9.50 -5.26
CA GLY A 126 -2.13 -9.82 -3.86
C GLY A 126 -2.95 -9.05 -2.83
N HIS A 127 -3.83 -8.14 -3.24
CA HIS A 127 -4.54 -7.25 -2.33
C HIS A 127 -5.33 -8.00 -1.24
N GLU A 128 -6.11 -9.00 -1.62
CA GLU A 128 -6.90 -9.77 -0.64
C GLU A 128 -6.01 -10.55 0.32
N ALA A 129 -4.99 -11.24 -0.20
CA ALA A 129 -4.06 -12.01 0.62
C ALA A 129 -3.28 -11.10 1.60
N GLN A 130 -2.93 -9.90 1.17
CA GLN A 130 -2.24 -8.93 2.00
C GLN A 130 -3.10 -8.50 3.19
N TYR A 131 -4.40 -8.26 2.96
CA TYR A 131 -5.30 -7.88 4.04
C TYR A 131 -5.62 -9.05 4.97
N LYS A 132 -5.63 -10.29 4.46
CA LYS A 132 -5.71 -11.47 5.34
C LYS A 132 -4.50 -11.56 6.26
N ALA A 133 -3.31 -11.30 5.75
CA ALA A 133 -2.09 -11.26 6.56
C ALA A 133 -2.13 -10.13 7.58
N MET A 134 -2.62 -8.97 7.20
CA MET A 134 -2.80 -7.83 8.10
C MET A 134 -3.75 -8.15 9.24
N VAL A 135 -4.89 -8.77 8.95
CA VAL A 135 -5.89 -9.16 9.97
C VAL A 135 -5.27 -10.17 10.94
N SER A 136 -4.54 -11.16 10.45
CA SER A 136 -3.84 -12.13 11.29
C SER A 136 -2.82 -11.44 12.21
N TYR A 137 -2.10 -10.47 11.70
CA TYR A 137 -1.14 -9.68 12.48
C TYR A 137 -1.85 -8.87 13.57
N ILE A 138 -2.98 -8.24 13.25
CA ILE A 138 -3.78 -7.48 14.22
C ILE A 138 -4.24 -8.39 15.36
N LYS A 139 -4.75 -9.58 15.03
CA LYS A 139 -5.26 -10.53 16.02
C LYS A 139 -4.18 -11.13 16.91
N ALA A 140 -2.95 -11.16 16.44
CA ALA A 140 -1.82 -11.72 17.18
C ALA A 140 -1.22 -10.73 18.19
N LYS A 141 -1.62 -9.48 18.17
CA LYS A 141 -1.14 -8.47 19.12
C LYS A 141 -1.74 -8.62 20.49
#